data_ee3a540d663af97d8e9f15fdbf3d10d4
#
_entry.id   ee3a540d663af97d8e9f15fdbf3d10d4
#
_cell.length_a   1.000
_cell.length_b   1.000
_cell.length_c   1.000
_cell.angle_alpha   90.00
_cell.angle_beta   90.00
_cell.angle_gamma   90.00
#
_symmetry.space_group_name_H-M   'P 1'
#
loop_
_entity.id
_entity.type
_entity.pdbx_description
1 polymer ?
#
loop_
_entity_poly.entity_id
_entity_poly.type
_entity_poly.pdbx_seq_one_letter_code
_entity_poly.pdbx_strand_id
1 'polypeptide(L)'
;MANRFINKKINLTSTDNTTIFTVPTATTSIVRSILVSEYAGSGSSITVTLTDSDSVAFNLFTSKTIASNTTTELLTNPLILQENEILKAQAADANRIQVIVSILEVQPRTVLGGAAS
;
A
#
# COMPACT_ATOMS: atom_id res chain seq x y z
N MET A 1 -20.00 13.40 3.36
CA MET A 1 -18.87 12.50 3.60
C MET A 1 -19.15 11.16 2.95
N ALA A 2 -18.19 10.65 2.24
CA ALA A 2 -18.36 9.38 1.57
C ALA A 2 -17.19 8.46 1.91
N ASN A 3 -17.52 7.22 2.22
CA ASN A 3 -16.53 6.16 2.37
C ASN A 3 -16.63 5.27 1.14
N ARG A 4 -15.51 4.81 0.66
CA ARG A 4 -15.53 3.88 -0.46
C ARG A 4 -14.41 2.86 -0.35
N PHE A 5 -14.70 1.67 -0.82
CA PHE A 5 -13.69 0.63 -0.93
C PHE A 5 -13.06 0.72 -2.31
N ILE A 6 -11.73 0.74 -2.32
CA ILE A 6 -10.96 0.75 -3.57
C ILE A 6 -9.85 -0.28 -3.48
N ASN A 7 -9.27 -0.61 -4.62
CA ASN A 7 -8.04 -1.39 -4.62
C ASN A 7 -7.00 -0.68 -5.50
N LYS A 8 -5.74 -0.95 -5.20
CA LYS A 8 -4.62 -0.53 -6.03
C LYS A 8 -3.84 -1.77 -6.40
N LYS A 9 -3.51 -1.88 -7.66
CA LYS A 9 -2.78 -3.02 -8.21
C LYS A 9 -1.49 -2.54 -8.83
N ILE A 10 -0.43 -3.27 -8.58
CA ILE A 10 0.84 -2.93 -9.20
C ILE A 10 1.60 -4.19 -9.57
N ASN A 11 2.21 -4.15 -10.75
CA ASN A 11 3.10 -5.19 -11.22
C ASN A 11 4.51 -4.64 -11.06
N LEU A 12 5.31 -5.29 -10.21
CA LEU A 12 6.67 -4.82 -9.95
C LEU A 12 7.60 -5.30 -11.08
N THR A 13 7.72 -4.46 -12.10
CA THR A 13 8.47 -4.77 -13.30
C THR A 13 9.94 -4.39 -13.19
N SER A 14 10.34 -3.76 -12.09
CA SER A 14 11.73 -3.39 -11.85
C SER A 14 12.06 -3.62 -10.37
N THR A 15 13.32 -3.38 -10.01
CA THR A 15 13.75 -3.44 -8.62
C THR A 15 13.72 -2.08 -7.94
N ASP A 16 13.13 -1.08 -8.59
CA ASP A 16 13.01 0.26 -8.01
C ASP A 16 11.92 0.31 -6.95
N ASN A 17 12.09 1.21 -5.99
CA ASN A 17 11.06 1.47 -5.00
C ASN A 17 9.89 2.18 -5.69
N THR A 18 8.74 1.51 -5.73
CA THR A 18 7.61 1.93 -6.56
C THR A 18 6.45 2.39 -5.69
N THR A 19 5.87 3.54 -6.02
CA THR A 19 4.70 4.04 -5.33
C THR A 19 3.48 3.20 -5.70
N ILE A 20 2.82 2.64 -4.67
CA ILE A 20 1.56 1.92 -4.86
C ILE A 20 0.40 2.90 -4.75
N PHE A 21 0.43 3.75 -3.73
CA PHE A 21 -0.72 4.57 -3.40
C PHE A 21 -0.26 5.80 -2.62
N THR A 22 -0.79 6.96 -3.01
CA THR A 22 -0.61 8.21 -2.27
C THR A 22 -1.98 8.62 -1.74
N VAL A 23 -2.06 8.85 -0.43
CA VAL A 23 -3.32 9.24 0.18
C VAL A 23 -3.65 10.67 -0.23
N PRO A 24 -4.83 10.90 -0.81
CA PRO A 24 -5.22 12.25 -1.22
C PRO A 24 -5.32 13.20 -0.03
N THR A 25 -5.17 14.48 -0.33
CA THR A 25 -5.36 15.53 0.67
C THR A 25 -6.75 15.43 1.28
N ALA A 26 -6.85 15.70 2.57
CA ALA A 26 -8.10 15.68 3.34
C ALA A 26 -8.79 14.31 3.32
N THR A 27 -8.01 13.23 3.22
CA THR A 27 -8.51 11.87 3.18
C THR A 27 -7.72 11.03 4.16
N THR A 28 -8.40 10.06 4.79
CA THR A 28 -7.74 9.01 5.57
C THR A 28 -7.99 7.69 4.86
N SER A 29 -6.96 6.89 4.70
CA SER A 29 -7.07 5.59 4.06
C SER A 29 -6.77 4.50 5.05
N ILE A 30 -7.65 3.50 5.10
CA ILE A 30 -7.46 2.33 5.93
C ILE A 30 -7.10 1.18 5.01
N VAL A 31 -5.84 0.74 5.06
CA VAL A 31 -5.39 -0.39 4.26
C VAL A 31 -5.83 -1.66 4.97
N ARG A 32 -6.69 -2.43 4.33
CA ARG A 32 -7.27 -3.62 4.93
C ARG A 32 -6.50 -4.88 4.57
N SER A 33 -5.80 -4.85 3.44
CA SER A 33 -5.11 -6.04 2.93
C SER A 33 -4.00 -5.62 1.99
N ILE A 34 -2.87 -6.29 2.11
CA ILE A 34 -1.77 -6.19 1.13
C ILE A 34 -1.47 -7.61 0.69
N LEU A 35 -1.98 -7.98 -0.47
CA LEU A 35 -1.73 -9.30 -1.04
C LEU A 35 -0.54 -9.21 -1.98
N VAL A 36 0.43 -10.07 -1.77
CA VAL A 36 1.64 -10.13 -2.58
C VAL A 36 1.73 -11.50 -3.21
N SER A 37 1.78 -11.54 -4.53
CA SER A 37 1.84 -12.79 -5.29
C SER A 37 3.16 -12.89 -6.01
N GLU A 38 3.83 -14.02 -5.83
CA GLU A 38 4.99 -14.37 -6.64
C GLU A 38 4.47 -15.28 -7.77
N TYR A 39 4.56 -14.83 -9.00
CA TYR A 39 3.93 -15.51 -10.13
C TYR A 39 4.93 -16.14 -11.12
N ALA A 40 6.20 -15.89 -10.93
CA ALA A 40 7.23 -16.36 -11.87
C ALA A 40 7.72 -17.77 -11.54
N GLY A 41 7.41 -18.28 -10.35
CA GLY A 41 7.85 -19.63 -9.96
C GLY A 41 9.28 -19.71 -9.46
N SER A 42 9.91 -18.57 -9.18
CA SER A 42 11.31 -18.52 -8.77
C SER A 42 11.52 -18.02 -7.35
N GLY A 43 10.45 -17.52 -6.72
CA GLY A 43 10.57 -16.87 -5.43
C GLY A 43 11.19 -15.48 -5.53
N SER A 44 10.91 -14.64 -4.56
CA SER A 44 11.52 -13.32 -4.45
C SER A 44 11.27 -12.78 -3.05
N SER A 45 11.63 -11.53 -2.81
CA SER A 45 11.29 -10.86 -1.57
C SER A 45 10.78 -9.44 -1.87
N ILE A 46 10.05 -8.90 -0.90
CA ILE A 46 9.47 -7.58 -1.04
C ILE A 46 9.77 -6.74 0.22
N THR A 47 10.01 -5.47 0.00
CA THR A 47 10.09 -4.47 1.06
C THR A 47 8.97 -3.49 0.86
N VAL A 48 8.16 -3.28 1.90
CA VAL A 48 7.03 -2.35 1.86
C VAL A 48 7.32 -1.23 2.85
N THR A 49 7.21 -0.01 2.38
CA THR A 49 7.49 1.18 3.19
C THR A 49 6.33 2.15 3.17
N LEU A 50 6.20 2.91 4.24
CA LEU A 50 5.32 4.07 4.33
C LEU A 50 6.20 5.31 4.41
N THR A 51 5.97 6.25 3.50
CA THR A 51 6.65 7.54 3.55
C THR A 51 5.65 8.57 4.07
N ASP A 52 6.01 9.26 5.13
CA ASP A 52 5.11 10.26 5.72
C ASP A 52 5.17 11.59 4.96
N SER A 53 4.37 12.55 5.42
CA SER A 53 4.29 13.85 4.76
C SER A 53 5.58 14.67 4.87
N ASP A 54 6.48 14.29 5.76
CA ASP A 54 7.80 14.91 5.89
C ASP A 54 8.86 14.17 5.09
N SER A 55 8.46 13.26 4.23
CA SER A 55 9.34 12.44 3.39
C SER A 55 10.24 11.49 4.17
N VAL A 56 9.80 11.07 5.36
CA VAL A 56 10.50 10.08 6.17
C VAL A 56 9.90 8.71 5.89
N ALA A 57 10.75 7.76 5.55
CA ALA A 57 10.31 6.42 5.22
C ALA A 57 10.36 5.51 6.45
N PHE A 58 9.30 4.73 6.63
CA PHE A 58 9.20 3.73 7.69
C PHE A 58 9.03 2.37 7.05
N ASN A 59 9.91 1.44 7.38
CA ASN A 59 9.83 0.08 6.83
C ASN A 59 8.74 -0.70 7.55
N LEU A 60 7.76 -1.16 6.80
CA LEU A 60 6.70 -2.01 7.33
C LEU A 60 7.09 -3.48 7.23
N PHE A 61 7.63 -3.87 6.10
CA PHE A 61 8.14 -5.23 5.86
C PHE A 61 9.46 -5.10 5.13
N THR A 62 10.51 -5.63 5.70
CA THR A 62 11.86 -5.53 5.11
C THR A 62 12.26 -6.89 4.57
N SER A 63 12.49 -6.96 3.27
CA SER A 63 12.94 -8.18 2.58
C SER A 63 12.11 -9.41 2.96
N LYS A 64 10.80 -9.25 2.97
CA LYS A 64 9.87 -10.34 3.28
C LYS A 64 9.90 -11.35 2.15
N THR A 65 10.26 -12.58 2.46
CA THR A 65 10.33 -13.66 1.47
C THR A 65 8.94 -14.05 1.00
N ILE A 66 8.75 -14.13 -0.31
CA ILE A 66 7.55 -14.61 -0.94
C ILE A 66 7.92 -15.88 -1.71
N ALA A 67 7.36 -17.00 -1.27
CA ALA A 67 7.67 -18.29 -1.89
C ALA A 67 7.13 -18.35 -3.32
N SER A 68 7.74 -19.19 -4.13
CA SER A 68 7.36 -19.32 -5.54
C SER A 68 5.90 -19.76 -5.68
N ASN A 69 5.19 -19.12 -6.61
CA ASN A 69 3.80 -19.43 -6.96
C ASN A 69 2.84 -19.33 -5.77
N THR A 70 3.13 -18.42 -4.81
CA THR A 70 2.25 -18.22 -3.65
C THR A 70 1.76 -16.80 -3.58
N THR A 71 0.62 -16.63 -2.90
CA THR A 71 0.07 -15.33 -2.55
C THR A 71 0.07 -15.22 -1.03
N THR A 72 0.62 -14.13 -0.52
CA THR A 72 0.77 -13.92 0.91
C THR A 72 0.05 -12.63 1.31
N GLU A 73 -0.76 -12.72 2.37
CA GLU A 73 -1.33 -11.54 3.01
C GLU A 73 -0.32 -11.01 4.01
N LEU A 74 0.14 -9.77 3.81
CA LEU A 74 1.14 -9.20 4.71
C LEU A 74 0.55 -8.64 5.99
N LEU A 75 -0.67 -8.11 5.94
CA LEU A 75 -1.26 -7.44 7.10
C LEU A 75 -1.99 -8.42 8.00
N THR A 76 -1.76 -8.28 9.31
CA THR A 76 -2.57 -8.96 10.32
C THR A 76 -3.60 -8.03 10.93
N ASN A 77 -3.37 -6.74 10.83
CA ASN A 77 -4.28 -5.69 11.31
C ASN A 77 -4.35 -4.58 10.28
N PRO A 78 -5.45 -3.82 10.26
CA PRO A 78 -5.54 -2.69 9.35
C PRO A 78 -4.43 -1.66 9.60
N LEU A 79 -3.99 -1.03 8.53
CA LEU A 79 -2.97 0.00 8.56
C LEU A 79 -3.61 1.33 8.17
N ILE A 80 -3.48 2.33 9.01
CA ILE A 80 -4.05 3.64 8.76
C ILE A 80 -2.99 4.52 8.11
N LEU A 81 -3.34 5.11 6.97
CA LEU A 81 -2.53 6.09 6.27
C LEU A 81 -3.24 7.43 6.32
N GLN A 82 -2.50 8.46 6.65
CA GLN A 82 -3.04 9.82 6.70
C GLN A 82 -2.77 10.54 5.39
N GLU A 83 -3.37 11.73 5.24
CA GLU A 83 -3.23 12.48 4.00
C GLU A 83 -1.76 12.69 3.62
N ASN A 84 -1.49 12.61 2.34
CA ASN A 84 -0.18 12.81 1.74
C ASN A 84 0.85 11.73 2.09
N GLU A 85 0.48 10.70 2.84
CA GLU A 85 1.37 9.57 3.07
C GLU A 85 1.36 8.64 1.87
N ILE A 86 2.49 7.96 1.65
CA ILE A 86 2.71 7.16 0.45
C ILE A 86 3.08 5.74 0.85
N LEU A 87 2.36 4.78 0.28
CA LEU A 87 2.69 3.37 0.42
C LEU A 87 3.52 2.95 -0.78
N LYS A 88 4.69 2.39 -0.53
CA LYS A 88 5.61 1.98 -1.59
C LYS A 88 6.02 0.53 -1.41
N ALA A 89 6.38 -0.11 -2.51
CA ALA A 89 6.90 -1.46 -2.50
C ALA A 89 8.10 -1.59 -3.43
N GLN A 90 9.04 -2.42 -3.02
CA GLN A 90 10.24 -2.71 -3.79
C GLN A 90 10.48 -4.20 -3.80
N ALA A 91 10.58 -4.78 -4.99
CA ALA A 91 10.89 -6.19 -5.15
C ALA A 91 12.39 -6.39 -5.30
N ALA A 92 12.89 -7.52 -4.81
CA ALA A 92 14.30 -7.87 -4.98
C ALA A 92 14.61 -8.26 -6.41
N ASP A 93 13.59 -8.76 -7.14
CA ASP A 93 13.75 -9.22 -8.51
C ASP A 93 12.63 -8.66 -9.38
N ALA A 94 12.98 -8.27 -10.60
CA ALA A 94 12.00 -7.72 -11.55
C ALA A 94 11.09 -8.81 -12.09
N ASN A 95 9.84 -8.45 -12.36
CA ASN A 95 8.86 -9.30 -13.05
C ASN A 95 8.55 -10.60 -12.33
N ARG A 96 8.54 -10.59 -10.98
CA ARG A 96 8.19 -11.78 -10.19
C ARG A 96 7.05 -11.53 -9.23
N ILE A 97 6.75 -10.26 -8.90
CA ILE A 97 5.81 -9.92 -7.84
C ILE A 97 4.74 -8.97 -8.34
N GLN A 98 3.50 -9.30 -7.99
CA GLN A 98 2.35 -8.41 -8.14
C GLN A 98 1.76 -8.14 -6.77
N VAL A 99 1.26 -6.93 -6.58
CA VAL A 99 0.71 -6.48 -5.30
C VAL A 99 -0.69 -5.94 -5.52
N ILE A 100 -1.61 -6.36 -4.66
CA ILE A 100 -2.97 -5.84 -4.63
C ILE A 100 -3.24 -5.34 -3.23
N VAL A 101 -3.59 -4.06 -3.12
CA VAL A 101 -3.87 -3.42 -1.85
C VAL A 101 -5.35 -3.07 -1.80
N SER A 102 -6.04 -3.53 -0.77
CA SER A 102 -7.46 -3.22 -0.55
C SER A 102 -7.56 -2.12 0.49
N ILE A 103 -8.29 -1.06 0.16
CA ILE A 103 -8.30 0.17 0.93
C ILE A 103 -9.73 0.60 1.16
N LEU A 104 -10.04 1.03 2.40
CA LEU A 104 -11.23 1.82 2.68
C LEU A 104 -10.81 3.28 2.75
N GLU A 105 -11.30 4.08 1.83
CA GLU A 105 -11.01 5.50 1.80
C GLU A 105 -12.10 6.25 2.52
N VAL A 106 -11.71 6.99 3.56
CA VAL A 106 -12.62 7.79 4.36
C VAL A 106 -12.36 9.24 4.02
N GLN A 107 -13.28 9.84 3.28
CA GLN A 107 -13.14 11.24 2.96
C GLN A 107 -13.54 12.08 4.17
N PRO A 108 -12.93 13.23 4.34
CA PRO A 108 -13.18 14.05 5.50
C PRO A 108 -14.62 14.54 5.51
N ARG A 109 -15.10 14.79 6.70
CA ARG A 109 -16.32 15.56 6.82
C ARG A 109 -16.09 16.89 6.14
N THR A 110 -16.94 17.22 5.22
CA THR A 110 -17.03 18.58 4.73
C THR A 110 -17.63 19.39 5.85
N VAL A 111 -16.93 20.23 6.32
CA VAL A 111 -17.43 21.03 7.39
C VAL A 111 -18.23 22.17 6.81
N LEU A 112 -18.89 22.11 7.06
CA LEU A 112 -19.45 22.92 6.88
C LEU A 112 -19.62 23.67 7.52
N GLY A 113 -18.94 23.45 7.64
CA GLY A 113 -18.91 23.69 8.03
C GLY A 113 -18.77 23.53 8.18
N GLY A 114 -18.80 23.57 8.34
CA GLY A 114 -18.72 23.26 8.59
C GLY A 114 -18.53 22.88 8.63
N ALA A 115 -18.68 23.24 8.73
CA ALA A 115 -18.64 22.77 8.79
C ALA A 115 -18.62 22.33 9.04
N ALA A 116 -18.76 22.44 9.11
CA ALA A 116 -18.88 22.02 9.29
C ALA A 116 -18.82 21.78 9.67
N SER A 117 -18.90 21.98 9.76
CA SER A 117 -19.04 21.80 10.12
C SER A 117 -18.95 21.68 10.40
#